data_c076ef1b56edddbd2f31cd776dfd4f77
#
_entry.id   c076ef1b56edddbd2f31cd776dfd4f77
#
_cell.length_a   1.000
_cell.length_b   1.000
_cell.length_c   1.000
_cell.angle_alpha   90.00
_cell.angle_beta   90.00
_cell.angle_gamma   90.00
#
_symmetry.space_group_name_H-M   'P 1'
#
loop_
_entity.id
_entity.type
_entity.pdbx_description
1 polymer ?
#
loop_
_entity_poly.entity_id
_entity_poly.type
_entity_poly.pdbx_seq_one_letter_code
_entity_poly.pdbx_strand_id
1 'polypeptide(L)'
;MIFQTEYKRSILNRIADGSLSLTSEKEYQDLMSLFPDKGDIYRAYGDFLSERKKKNDAFQSYTRATQNFLGEYKTFQAIVSKILAWSIFKPTHAEGRSFHSALRFGIKEESPLHFLFVNITYQELIALMLRLVRERFDAGRTIIRTGQTCSDVFFVVSGTLEEKVVQLVNAQENRSEPLTQHIFDNDIFGDVFPIQKKTTSLSDIKTLTPVEVVKISKTALAETCQKYPHLEQLLIKLYKGPPSREHGRSWPSVRRSTRHDNPVRATMMLALRRGNAAPVAFEGVSRDISLGGVCIDLGLKYGSMRTEALSDTKSIVEIKLPSGDGTSIPGWVIWSKKIKEPGGTSIIIGIKFEPLSNDARDFLKVYCFGYESEHSLMWGLWEDYLA
;
A
#
# COMPACT_ATOMS: atom_id res chain seq x y z
N MET A 1 -32.96 3.08 -0.84
CA MET A 1 -32.47 1.69 -0.97
C MET A 1 -31.02 1.80 -1.40
N ILE A 2 -30.08 1.78 -0.43
CA ILE A 2 -28.64 1.93 -0.70
C ILE A 2 -28.18 0.55 -1.15
N PHE A 3 -27.85 0.42 -2.41
CA PHE A 3 -27.18 -0.79 -2.93
C PHE A 3 -25.80 -0.89 -2.25
N GLN A 4 -25.67 -1.80 -1.30
CA GLN A 4 -24.38 -2.33 -0.90
C GLN A 4 -23.86 -3.12 -2.11
N THR A 5 -23.03 -2.49 -2.92
CA THR A 5 -22.25 -3.17 -3.94
C THR A 5 -21.24 -4.04 -3.18
N GLU A 6 -21.52 -5.33 -3.07
CA GLU A 6 -20.54 -6.32 -2.59
C GLU A 6 -19.32 -6.23 -3.51
N TYR A 7 -18.21 -5.86 -2.91
CA TYR A 7 -16.89 -5.88 -3.53
C TYR A 7 -16.55 -7.30 -4.00
N LYS A 8 -16.61 -7.57 -5.29
CA LYS A 8 -16.05 -8.82 -5.86
C LYS A 8 -14.55 -8.64 -6.01
N ARG A 9 -13.79 -9.20 -5.08
CA ARG A 9 -12.33 -9.18 -5.07
C ARG A 9 -11.76 -10.34 -5.87
N SER A 10 -10.57 -10.14 -6.46
CA SER A 10 -9.83 -11.24 -7.07
C SER A 10 -9.52 -12.33 -6.05
N ILE A 11 -9.38 -13.57 -6.50
CA ILE A 11 -9.03 -14.71 -5.64
C ILE A 11 -7.75 -14.43 -4.87
N LEU A 12 -6.74 -13.81 -5.51
CA LEU A 12 -5.48 -13.47 -4.86
C LEU A 12 -5.68 -12.44 -3.74
N ASN A 13 -6.49 -11.42 -3.96
CA ASN A 13 -6.80 -10.43 -2.92
C ASN A 13 -7.55 -11.06 -1.75
N ARG A 14 -8.45 -12.02 -2.01
CA ARG A 14 -9.17 -12.73 -0.96
C ARG A 14 -8.28 -13.69 -0.17
N ILE A 15 -7.25 -14.26 -0.80
CA ILE A 15 -6.21 -15.03 -0.10
C ILE A 15 -5.34 -14.08 0.73
N ALA A 16 -4.94 -12.94 0.16
CA ALA A 16 -4.09 -11.96 0.82
C ALA A 16 -4.73 -11.38 2.10
N ASP A 17 -6.01 -11.04 2.04
CA ASP A 17 -6.74 -10.48 3.19
C ASP A 17 -7.28 -11.55 4.16
N GLY A 18 -7.16 -12.85 3.80
CA GLY A 18 -7.59 -13.97 4.61
C GLY A 18 -9.08 -14.30 4.51
N SER A 19 -9.85 -13.63 3.64
CA SER A 19 -11.28 -13.93 3.42
C SER A 19 -11.50 -15.22 2.62
N LEU A 20 -10.45 -15.75 1.97
CA LEU A 20 -10.41 -17.05 1.33
C LEU A 20 -9.20 -17.82 1.83
N SER A 21 -9.45 -18.95 2.50
CA SER A 21 -8.41 -19.90 2.90
C SER A 21 -8.46 -21.12 1.99
N LEU A 22 -7.31 -21.49 1.43
CA LEU A 22 -7.15 -22.73 0.71
C LEU A 22 -7.06 -23.90 1.70
N THR A 23 -7.50 -25.07 1.29
CA THR A 23 -7.65 -26.23 2.18
C THR A 23 -6.49 -27.22 2.13
N SER A 24 -5.72 -27.20 1.03
CA SER A 24 -4.64 -28.15 0.79
C SER A 24 -3.31 -27.49 0.43
N GLU A 25 -2.22 -28.18 0.76
CA GLU A 25 -0.87 -27.74 0.36
C GLU A 25 -0.70 -27.69 -1.15
N LYS A 26 -1.36 -28.61 -1.87
CA LYS A 26 -1.28 -28.69 -3.32
C LYS A 26 -1.84 -27.42 -3.98
N GLU A 27 -3.00 -26.93 -3.51
CA GLU A 27 -3.59 -25.68 -4.02
C GLU A 27 -2.64 -24.49 -3.85
N TYR A 28 -1.93 -24.38 -2.70
CA TYR A 28 -0.91 -23.36 -2.51
C TYR A 28 0.28 -23.55 -3.44
N GLN A 29 0.75 -24.80 -3.64
CA GLN A 29 1.88 -25.10 -4.54
C GLN A 29 1.55 -24.77 -5.99
N ASP A 30 0.33 -25.10 -6.43
CA ASP A 30 -0.15 -24.76 -7.77
C ASP A 30 -0.20 -23.25 -7.97
N LEU A 31 -0.71 -22.48 -6.99
CA LEU A 31 -0.71 -21.02 -7.04
C LEU A 31 0.70 -20.42 -7.02
N MET A 32 1.60 -20.94 -6.18
CA MET A 32 2.99 -20.48 -6.15
C MET A 32 3.73 -20.75 -7.47
N SER A 33 3.37 -21.82 -8.17
CA SER A 33 3.92 -22.12 -9.49
C SER A 33 3.42 -21.16 -10.56
N LEU A 34 2.15 -20.76 -10.48
CA LEU A 34 1.54 -19.79 -11.39
C LEU A 34 2.00 -18.32 -11.08
N PHE A 35 2.24 -18.02 -9.81
CA PHE A 35 2.54 -16.67 -9.34
C PHE A 35 3.77 -16.67 -8.40
N PRO A 36 4.98 -16.98 -8.91
CA PRO A 36 6.17 -17.24 -8.08
C PRO A 36 6.67 -16.00 -7.31
N ASP A 37 6.30 -14.80 -7.75
CA ASP A 37 6.75 -13.53 -7.15
C ASP A 37 5.69 -12.86 -6.26
N LYS A 38 4.52 -13.49 -6.07
CA LYS A 38 3.44 -12.92 -5.24
C LYS A 38 3.65 -13.26 -3.76
N GLY A 39 4.13 -12.27 -2.99
CA GLY A 39 4.41 -12.40 -1.56
C GLY A 39 3.18 -12.80 -0.74
N ASP A 40 1.98 -12.36 -1.15
CA ASP A 40 0.73 -12.66 -0.46
C ASP A 40 0.42 -14.16 -0.40
N ILE A 41 0.68 -14.90 -1.50
CA ILE A 41 0.47 -16.36 -1.56
C ILE A 41 1.42 -17.07 -0.60
N TYR A 42 2.70 -16.71 -0.61
CA TYR A 42 3.69 -17.30 0.29
C TYR A 42 3.37 -16.99 1.76
N ARG A 43 2.90 -15.78 2.06
CA ARG A 43 2.49 -15.42 3.42
C ARG A 43 1.27 -16.23 3.88
N ALA A 44 0.25 -16.36 3.04
CA ALA A 44 -0.93 -17.16 3.34
C ALA A 44 -0.57 -18.65 3.48
N TYR A 45 0.33 -19.15 2.66
CA TYR A 45 0.84 -20.53 2.80
C TYR A 45 1.62 -20.71 4.12
N GLY A 46 2.40 -19.70 4.52
CA GLY A 46 3.05 -19.68 5.82
C GLY A 46 2.06 -19.75 6.98
N ASP A 47 0.95 -18.97 6.93
CA ASP A 47 -0.13 -19.02 7.91
C ASP A 47 -0.73 -20.43 8.00
N PHE A 48 -1.07 -21.03 6.84
CA PHE A 48 -1.59 -22.40 6.71
C PHE A 48 -0.65 -23.46 7.30
N LEU A 49 0.65 -23.36 7.03
CA LEU A 49 1.66 -24.28 7.56
C LEU A 49 1.87 -24.11 9.07
N SER A 50 1.82 -22.85 9.54
CA SER A 50 1.96 -22.53 10.97
C SER A 50 0.82 -23.12 11.80
N GLU A 51 -0.43 -23.04 11.32
CA GLU A 51 -1.59 -23.67 11.93
C GLU A 51 -1.42 -25.20 12.04
N ARG A 52 -0.76 -25.82 11.06
CA ARG A 52 -0.44 -27.26 11.04
C ARG A 52 0.86 -27.61 11.77
N LYS A 53 1.45 -26.66 12.49
CA LYS A 53 2.69 -26.82 13.27
C LYS A 53 3.93 -27.24 12.43
N LYS A 54 3.88 -27.02 11.11
CA LYS A 54 5.03 -27.21 10.20
C LYS A 54 5.98 -26.00 10.24
N LYS A 55 6.65 -25.82 11.37
CA LYS A 55 7.41 -24.60 11.71
C LYS A 55 8.48 -24.25 10.69
N ASN A 56 9.27 -25.23 10.24
CA ASN A 56 10.37 -24.97 9.29
C ASN A 56 9.84 -24.49 7.95
N ASP A 57 8.82 -25.14 7.42
CA ASP A 57 8.23 -24.80 6.12
C ASP A 57 7.51 -23.44 6.19
N ALA A 58 6.82 -23.17 7.31
CA ALA A 58 6.20 -21.87 7.56
C ALA A 58 7.26 -20.75 7.61
N PHE A 59 8.39 -20.95 8.29
CA PHE A 59 9.49 -20.01 8.34
C PHE A 59 10.05 -19.70 6.93
N GLN A 60 10.27 -20.75 6.13
CA GLN A 60 10.76 -20.57 4.76
C GLN A 60 9.75 -19.81 3.91
N SER A 61 8.46 -20.14 4.01
CA SER A 61 7.39 -19.48 3.28
C SER A 61 7.29 -17.99 3.64
N TYR A 62 7.31 -17.63 4.92
CA TYR A 62 7.34 -16.23 5.37
C TYR A 62 8.61 -15.50 4.93
N THR A 63 9.76 -16.20 4.89
CA THR A 63 11.01 -15.60 4.42
C THR A 63 10.93 -15.29 2.92
N ARG A 64 10.36 -16.20 2.13
CA ARG A 64 10.13 -15.96 0.69
C ARG A 64 9.13 -14.83 0.46
N ALA A 65 8.03 -14.80 1.22
CA ALA A 65 7.07 -13.70 1.21
C ALA A 65 7.74 -12.35 1.48
N THR A 66 8.63 -12.29 2.49
CA THR A 66 9.42 -11.09 2.82
C THR A 66 10.24 -10.60 1.63
N GLN A 67 10.95 -11.51 0.94
CA GLN A 67 11.76 -11.17 -0.23
C GLN A 67 10.91 -10.63 -1.38
N ASN A 68 9.80 -11.28 -1.69
CA ASN A 68 8.89 -10.84 -2.74
C ASN A 68 8.29 -9.47 -2.44
N PHE A 69 7.81 -9.22 -1.21
CA PHE A 69 7.29 -7.91 -0.81
C PHE A 69 8.34 -6.79 -0.84
N LEU A 70 9.59 -7.08 -0.50
CA LEU A 70 10.67 -6.11 -0.64
C LEU A 70 10.91 -5.78 -2.12
N GLY A 71 10.86 -6.77 -3.01
CA GLY A 71 10.95 -6.55 -4.46
C GLY A 71 9.80 -5.71 -5.02
N GLU A 72 8.60 -5.84 -4.46
CA GLU A 72 7.42 -5.05 -4.83
C GLU A 72 7.32 -3.69 -4.11
N TYR A 73 8.29 -3.31 -3.26
CA TYR A 73 8.25 -2.10 -2.41
C TYR A 73 7.06 -2.07 -1.42
N LYS A 74 6.53 -3.22 -1.06
CA LYS A 74 5.47 -3.40 -0.06
C LYS A 74 6.07 -3.54 1.34
N THR A 75 6.55 -2.43 1.89
CA THR A 75 7.40 -2.39 3.10
C THR A 75 6.74 -3.01 4.32
N PHE A 76 5.49 -2.65 4.63
CA PHE A 76 4.82 -3.21 5.82
C PHE A 76 4.44 -4.67 5.65
N GLN A 77 4.08 -5.12 4.46
CA GLN A 77 3.84 -6.53 4.16
C GLN A 77 5.13 -7.35 4.38
N ALA A 78 6.29 -6.79 3.97
CA ALA A 78 7.59 -7.41 4.24
C ALA A 78 7.90 -7.47 5.74
N ILE A 79 7.64 -6.39 6.48
CA ILE A 79 7.81 -6.34 7.95
C ILE A 79 6.93 -7.38 8.62
N VAL A 80 5.65 -7.47 8.27
CA VAL A 80 4.72 -8.47 8.84
C VAL A 80 5.22 -9.89 8.56
N SER A 81 5.58 -10.19 7.32
CA SER A 81 6.08 -11.51 6.96
C SER A 81 7.36 -11.87 7.75
N LYS A 82 8.23 -10.87 7.97
CA LYS A 82 9.45 -11.06 8.78
C LYS A 82 9.14 -11.24 10.27
N ILE A 83 8.17 -10.52 10.83
CA ILE A 83 7.69 -10.71 12.20
C ILE A 83 7.15 -12.14 12.38
N LEU A 84 6.36 -12.63 11.44
CA LEU A 84 5.82 -13.99 11.46
C LEU A 84 6.95 -15.04 11.41
N ALA A 85 7.95 -14.85 10.55
CA ALA A 85 9.13 -15.71 10.54
C ALA A 85 9.87 -15.70 11.88
N TRP A 86 10.11 -14.52 12.45
CA TRP A 86 10.82 -14.36 13.73
C TRP A 86 10.01 -14.80 14.96
N SER A 87 8.71 -14.91 14.84
CA SER A 87 7.88 -15.56 15.88
C SER A 87 8.13 -17.07 15.96
N ILE A 88 8.58 -17.69 14.87
CA ILE A 88 8.95 -19.11 14.82
C ILE A 88 10.39 -19.31 15.29
N PHE A 89 11.32 -18.55 14.74
CA PHE A 89 12.74 -18.59 15.09
C PHE A 89 13.25 -17.17 15.37
N LYS A 90 13.80 -16.96 16.55
CA LYS A 90 14.36 -15.67 16.94
C LYS A 90 15.45 -15.22 15.96
N PRO A 91 15.48 -13.94 15.58
CA PRO A 91 16.46 -13.42 14.64
C PRO A 91 17.88 -13.45 15.22
N THR A 92 18.84 -13.74 14.36
CA THR A 92 20.26 -13.48 14.63
C THR A 92 20.58 -12.00 14.37
N HIS A 93 21.68 -11.52 14.93
CA HIS A 93 22.17 -10.16 14.63
C HIS A 93 22.45 -9.94 13.13
N ALA A 94 22.96 -10.98 12.45
CA ALA A 94 23.25 -10.92 11.01
C ALA A 94 21.96 -10.77 10.19
N GLU A 95 20.91 -11.54 10.51
CA GLU A 95 19.62 -11.45 9.86
C GLU A 95 18.96 -10.07 10.09
N GLY A 96 19.04 -9.54 11.31
CA GLY A 96 18.51 -8.23 11.62
C GLY A 96 19.18 -7.11 10.82
N ARG A 97 20.52 -7.13 10.69
CA ARG A 97 21.26 -6.17 9.85
C ARG A 97 20.92 -6.32 8.38
N SER A 98 20.87 -7.55 7.86
CA SER A 98 20.54 -7.84 6.47
C SER A 98 19.14 -7.34 6.12
N PHE A 99 18.15 -7.63 6.97
CA PHE A 99 16.78 -7.18 6.78
C PHE A 99 16.65 -5.64 6.85
N HIS A 100 17.31 -5.00 7.82
CA HIS A 100 17.35 -3.54 7.92
C HIS A 100 17.94 -2.89 6.66
N SER A 101 19.06 -3.43 6.15
CA SER A 101 19.67 -2.95 4.91
C SER A 101 18.71 -3.11 3.72
N ALA A 102 18.05 -4.28 3.59
CA ALA A 102 17.11 -4.55 2.53
C ALA A 102 15.89 -3.60 2.58
N LEU A 103 15.35 -3.30 3.77
CA LEU A 103 14.28 -2.32 3.95
C LEU A 103 14.69 -0.93 3.46
N ARG A 104 15.87 -0.45 3.80
CA ARG A 104 16.35 0.89 3.39
C ARG A 104 16.40 1.05 1.87
N PHE A 105 16.76 0.00 1.13
CA PHE A 105 16.76 0.00 -0.33
C PHE A 105 15.37 -0.15 -0.95
N GLY A 106 14.44 -0.79 -0.22
CA GLY A 106 13.08 -1.08 -0.67
C GLY A 106 12.04 0.00 -0.37
N ILE A 107 12.42 1.19 0.09
CA ILE A 107 11.47 2.26 0.44
C ILE A 107 11.59 3.40 -0.56
N LYS A 108 10.43 3.88 -1.06
CA LYS A 108 10.37 5.05 -1.91
C LYS A 108 10.71 6.30 -1.09
N GLU A 109 11.59 7.15 -1.62
CA GLU A 109 12.08 8.38 -0.95
C GLU A 109 10.96 9.35 -0.52
N GLU A 110 9.83 9.33 -1.19
CA GLU A 110 8.67 10.21 -0.90
C GLU A 110 7.75 9.69 0.22
N SER A 111 8.00 8.50 0.75
CA SER A 111 7.18 7.94 1.82
C SER A 111 7.53 8.59 3.17
N PRO A 112 6.55 8.99 4.01
CA PRO A 112 6.82 9.41 5.39
C PRO A 112 7.63 8.39 6.18
N LEU A 113 7.43 7.11 5.88
CA LEU A 113 8.17 6.00 6.48
C LEU A 113 9.61 5.91 6.00
N HIS A 114 9.94 6.45 4.82
CA HIS A 114 11.32 6.53 4.35
C HIS A 114 12.20 7.22 5.41
N PHE A 115 11.75 8.38 5.91
CA PHE A 115 12.47 9.10 6.96
C PHE A 115 12.70 8.22 8.19
N LEU A 116 11.70 7.46 8.64
CA LEU A 116 11.84 6.56 9.79
C LEU A 116 12.85 5.45 9.49
N PHE A 117 12.68 4.72 8.40
CA PHE A 117 13.48 3.52 8.10
C PHE A 117 14.91 3.81 7.66
N VAL A 118 15.19 5.00 7.11
CA VAL A 118 16.55 5.43 6.78
C VAL A 118 17.33 5.82 8.05
N ASN A 119 16.66 6.40 9.03
CA ASN A 119 17.30 6.93 10.24
C ASN A 119 17.29 5.95 11.43
N ILE A 120 16.37 4.98 11.47
CA ILE A 120 16.31 3.98 12.54
C ILE A 120 17.53 3.05 12.46
N THR A 121 18.10 2.70 13.59
CA THR A 121 19.16 1.68 13.65
C THR A 121 18.56 0.26 13.56
N TYR A 122 19.37 -0.75 13.20
CA TYR A 122 18.85 -2.12 13.13
C TYR A 122 18.41 -2.65 14.48
N GLN A 123 19.04 -2.24 15.59
CA GLN A 123 18.64 -2.63 16.95
C GLN A 123 17.28 -2.05 17.31
N GLU A 124 17.06 -0.77 17.02
CA GLU A 124 15.78 -0.09 17.24
C GLU A 124 14.67 -0.71 16.40
N LEU A 125 14.95 -1.00 15.12
CA LEU A 125 14.00 -1.66 14.22
C LEU A 125 13.58 -3.03 14.76
N ILE A 126 14.54 -3.89 15.14
CA ILE A 126 14.23 -5.20 15.70
C ILE A 126 13.44 -5.07 17.00
N ALA A 127 13.85 -4.17 17.90
CA ALA A 127 13.16 -3.95 19.16
C ALA A 127 11.69 -3.49 18.94
N LEU A 128 11.46 -2.63 17.97
CA LEU A 128 10.13 -2.21 17.56
C LEU A 128 9.32 -3.38 16.97
N MET A 129 9.90 -4.09 16.00
CA MET A 129 9.25 -5.20 15.31
C MET A 129 8.82 -6.33 16.25
N LEU A 130 9.62 -6.66 17.25
CA LEU A 130 9.31 -7.71 18.23
C LEU A 130 8.17 -7.34 19.18
N ARG A 131 7.74 -6.07 19.19
CA ARG A 131 6.60 -5.56 19.98
C ARG A 131 5.34 -5.34 19.13
N LEU A 132 5.45 -5.43 17.80
CA LEU A 132 4.34 -5.30 16.89
C LEU A 132 3.49 -6.56 16.90
N VAL A 133 2.17 -6.38 16.96
CA VAL A 133 1.18 -7.46 16.91
C VAL A 133 0.33 -7.29 15.65
N ARG A 134 0.26 -8.35 14.85
CA ARG A 134 -0.60 -8.40 13.66
C ARG A 134 -2.05 -8.57 14.04
N GLU A 135 -2.93 -7.81 13.40
CA GLU A 135 -4.38 -7.93 13.56
C GLU A 135 -5.09 -7.72 12.22
N ARG A 136 -6.20 -8.40 12.01
CA ARG A 136 -7.03 -8.30 10.82
C ARG A 136 -8.46 -7.92 11.21
N PHE A 137 -9.07 -7.09 10.41
CA PHE A 137 -10.43 -6.61 10.58
C PHE A 137 -11.21 -6.78 9.28
N ASP A 138 -12.45 -7.28 9.39
CA ASP A 138 -13.37 -7.33 8.27
C ASP A 138 -13.79 -5.91 7.84
N ALA A 139 -14.34 -5.79 6.63
CA ALA A 139 -14.92 -4.55 6.13
C ALA A 139 -16.10 -4.09 7.02
N GLY A 140 -16.25 -2.78 7.20
CA GLY A 140 -17.32 -2.19 7.99
C GLY A 140 -17.10 -2.22 9.51
N ARG A 141 -15.94 -2.69 10.00
CA ARG A 141 -15.62 -2.75 11.43
C ARG A 141 -15.16 -1.38 11.95
N THR A 142 -15.72 -0.93 13.05
CA THR A 142 -15.20 0.24 13.78
C THR A 142 -14.05 -0.20 14.69
N ILE A 143 -12.85 0.38 14.47
CA ILE A 143 -11.64 0.08 15.25
C ILE A 143 -11.50 1.05 16.43
N ILE A 144 -11.73 2.34 16.20
CA ILE A 144 -11.65 3.39 17.20
C ILE A 144 -12.97 4.16 17.15
N ARG A 145 -13.49 4.54 18.32
CA ARG A 145 -14.66 5.42 18.45
C ARG A 145 -14.28 6.72 19.11
N THR A 146 -14.92 7.80 18.70
CA THR A 146 -14.85 9.09 19.37
C THR A 146 -15.16 8.93 20.86
N GLY A 147 -14.37 9.52 21.73
CA GLY A 147 -14.48 9.39 23.18
C GLY A 147 -13.84 8.12 23.76
N GLN A 148 -13.39 7.17 22.93
CA GLN A 148 -12.70 5.96 23.38
C GLN A 148 -11.25 6.28 23.77
N THR A 149 -10.76 5.64 24.84
CA THR A 149 -9.34 5.72 25.22
C THR A 149 -8.47 4.98 24.21
N CYS A 150 -7.51 5.67 23.58
CA CYS A 150 -6.55 5.09 22.67
C CYS A 150 -5.33 4.56 23.44
N SER A 151 -5.17 3.24 23.42
CA SER A 151 -4.04 2.53 24.05
C SER A 151 -3.01 2.01 23.05
N ASP A 152 -3.34 2.01 21.76
CA ASP A 152 -2.55 1.40 20.71
C ASP A 152 -2.25 2.40 19.58
N VAL A 153 -1.12 2.18 18.91
CA VAL A 153 -0.73 2.83 17.66
C VAL A 153 -0.78 1.78 16.57
N PHE A 154 -1.40 2.11 15.45
CA PHE A 154 -1.65 1.21 14.34
C PHE A 154 -0.90 1.64 13.10
N PHE A 155 -0.32 0.68 12.39
CA PHE A 155 0.30 0.85 11.08
C PHE A 155 -0.49 0.01 10.08
N VAL A 156 -0.99 0.63 9.03
CA VAL A 156 -1.80 -0.06 8.01
C VAL A 156 -0.89 -0.85 7.08
N VAL A 157 -1.09 -2.16 7.06
CA VAL A 157 -0.34 -3.09 6.18
C VAL A 157 -1.03 -3.20 4.83
N SER A 158 -2.36 -3.32 4.85
CA SER A 158 -3.18 -3.37 3.64
C SER A 158 -4.62 -2.99 3.95
N GLY A 159 -5.33 -2.50 2.94
CA GLY A 159 -6.73 -2.11 3.03
C GLY A 159 -6.93 -0.61 3.21
N THR A 160 -8.19 -0.22 3.37
CA THR A 160 -8.61 1.19 3.46
C THR A 160 -9.53 1.39 4.66
N LEU A 161 -9.26 2.48 5.40
CA LEU A 161 -10.11 2.92 6.50
C LEU A 161 -10.64 4.33 6.21
N GLU A 162 -11.73 4.65 6.86
CA GLU A 162 -12.32 5.99 6.91
C GLU A 162 -12.16 6.54 8.32
N GLU A 163 -11.63 7.76 8.43
CA GLU A 163 -11.59 8.52 9.67
C GLU A 163 -12.56 9.69 9.57
N LYS A 164 -13.49 9.77 10.54
CA LYS A 164 -14.41 10.89 10.71
C LYS A 164 -14.02 11.68 11.94
N VAL A 165 -13.51 12.88 11.71
CA VAL A 165 -13.09 13.78 12.79
C VAL A 165 -14.25 14.65 13.19
N VAL A 166 -14.62 14.64 14.47
CA VAL A 166 -15.56 15.59 15.03
C VAL A 166 -14.83 16.92 15.19
N GLN A 167 -15.12 17.89 14.35
CA GLN A 167 -14.63 19.25 14.56
C GLN A 167 -15.38 19.87 15.73
N LEU A 168 -14.66 20.25 16.77
CA LEU A 168 -15.18 21.17 17.78
C LEU A 168 -15.27 22.55 17.14
N VAL A 169 -16.42 22.89 16.61
CA VAL A 169 -16.66 24.17 15.96
C VAL A 169 -16.81 25.26 17.04
N ASN A 170 -16.11 26.36 16.84
CA ASN A 170 -16.40 27.63 17.53
C ASN A 170 -17.87 28.00 17.31
N ALA A 171 -18.58 28.33 18.38
CA ALA A 171 -20.03 28.47 18.48
C ALA A 171 -20.71 29.51 17.54
N GLN A 172 -20.06 29.99 16.50
CA GLN A 172 -20.55 31.01 15.59
C GLN A 172 -20.93 30.54 14.18
N GLU A 173 -20.60 29.32 13.76
CA GLU A 173 -20.99 28.80 12.45
C GLU A 173 -21.75 27.46 12.59
N ASN A 174 -23.05 27.53 12.38
CA ASN A 174 -24.04 26.48 12.67
C ASN A 174 -24.07 25.31 11.66
N ARG A 175 -22.95 24.98 10.97
CA ARG A 175 -22.86 23.81 10.07
C ARG A 175 -21.44 23.24 10.09
N SER A 176 -21.21 22.22 10.92
CA SER A 176 -19.98 21.43 10.84
C SER A 176 -20.27 20.11 10.15
N GLU A 177 -19.96 20.01 8.87
CA GLU A 177 -19.81 18.69 8.26
C GLU A 177 -18.58 18.01 8.87
N PRO A 178 -18.69 16.75 9.33
CA PRO A 178 -17.54 16.04 9.86
C PRO A 178 -16.48 15.91 8.77
N LEU A 179 -15.25 16.30 9.07
CA LEU A 179 -14.14 16.09 8.14
C LEU A 179 -13.89 14.60 8.00
N THR A 180 -14.14 14.07 6.81
CA THR A 180 -13.89 12.67 6.49
C THR A 180 -12.58 12.56 5.70
N GLN A 181 -11.66 11.73 6.18
CA GLN A 181 -10.43 11.39 5.46
C GLN A 181 -10.25 9.88 5.36
N HIS A 182 -9.50 9.44 4.35
CA HIS A 182 -9.17 8.03 4.17
C HIS A 182 -7.75 7.75 4.63
N ILE A 183 -7.57 6.55 5.23
CA ILE A 183 -6.30 6.02 5.71
C ILE A 183 -6.00 4.79 4.85
N PHE A 184 -4.78 4.71 4.31
CA PHE A 184 -4.37 3.69 3.36
C PHE A 184 -3.17 2.88 3.86
N ASP A 185 -2.75 1.91 3.07
CA ASP A 185 -1.52 1.16 3.30
C ASP A 185 -0.30 2.10 3.46
N ASN A 186 0.56 1.76 4.40
CA ASN A 186 1.69 2.56 4.90
C ASN A 186 1.32 3.84 5.67
N ASP A 187 0.07 4.02 6.06
CA ASP A 187 -0.32 5.07 6.98
C ASP A 187 -0.28 4.60 8.44
N ILE A 188 -0.25 5.59 9.33
CA ILE A 188 -0.27 5.39 10.79
C ILE A 188 -1.54 6.06 11.32
N PHE A 189 -2.27 5.38 12.20
CA PHE A 189 -3.40 5.96 12.89
C PHE A 189 -3.40 5.58 14.38
N GLY A 190 -4.29 6.24 15.13
CA GLY A 190 -4.29 6.22 16.59
C GLY A 190 -3.50 7.40 17.16
N ASP A 191 -3.78 7.77 18.39
CA ASP A 191 -3.14 8.90 19.07
C ASP A 191 -1.74 8.51 19.56
N VAL A 192 -0.72 8.77 18.75
CA VAL A 192 0.67 8.42 19.10
C VAL A 192 1.16 9.24 20.28
N PHE A 193 0.84 10.54 20.35
CA PHE A 193 1.35 11.45 21.36
C PHE A 193 0.26 12.03 22.28
N PRO A 194 0.61 12.25 23.54
CA PRO A 194 1.86 11.86 24.20
C PRO A 194 1.96 10.35 24.40
N ILE A 195 3.14 9.77 24.14
CA ILE A 195 3.37 8.30 24.24
C ILE A 195 3.06 7.79 25.64
N GLN A 196 3.44 8.56 26.67
CA GLN A 196 3.31 8.19 28.09
C GLN A 196 1.91 8.34 28.65
N LYS A 197 0.98 8.94 27.92
CA LYS A 197 -0.39 9.20 28.42
C LYS A 197 -1.41 8.55 27.52
N LYS A 198 -2.43 7.98 28.16
CA LYS A 198 -3.65 7.59 27.45
C LYS A 198 -4.35 8.85 26.97
N THR A 199 -4.79 8.86 25.73
CA THR A 199 -5.54 9.94 25.09
C THR A 199 -6.94 9.45 24.74
N THR A 200 -7.86 10.36 24.60
CA THR A 200 -9.22 10.06 24.14
C THR A 200 -9.33 10.41 22.69
N SER A 201 -9.80 9.49 21.85
CA SER A 201 -9.95 9.73 20.41
C SER A 201 -10.94 10.85 20.13
N LEU A 202 -10.59 11.73 19.21
CA LEU A 202 -11.45 12.77 18.65
C LEU A 202 -12.10 12.34 17.32
N SER A 203 -11.85 11.10 16.88
CA SER A 203 -12.35 10.59 15.61
C SER A 203 -12.89 9.17 15.72
N ASP A 204 -13.82 8.85 14.82
CA ASP A 204 -14.24 7.48 14.54
C ASP A 204 -13.40 6.93 13.41
N ILE A 205 -12.83 5.73 13.57
CA ILE A 205 -12.07 5.04 12.53
C ILE A 205 -12.74 3.71 12.21
N LYS A 206 -13.14 3.57 10.93
CA LYS A 206 -13.88 2.42 10.42
C LYS A 206 -13.20 1.84 9.18
N THR A 207 -13.17 0.51 9.08
CA THR A 207 -12.68 -0.17 7.87
C THR A 207 -13.69 -0.04 6.73
N LEU A 208 -13.21 0.34 5.55
CA LEU A 208 -14.00 0.33 4.31
C LEU A 208 -13.85 -0.98 3.55
N THR A 209 -12.66 -1.57 3.64
CA THR A 209 -12.33 -2.89 3.08
C THR A 209 -11.85 -3.79 4.22
N PRO A 210 -11.64 -5.10 4.06
CA PRO A 210 -10.82 -5.86 4.99
C PRO A 210 -9.46 -5.21 5.12
N VAL A 211 -8.98 -5.08 6.35
CA VAL A 211 -7.77 -4.34 6.70
C VAL A 211 -6.85 -5.24 7.51
N GLU A 212 -5.59 -5.28 7.16
CA GLU A 212 -4.52 -5.82 7.98
C GLU A 212 -3.71 -4.67 8.56
N VAL A 213 -3.46 -4.74 9.86
CA VAL A 213 -2.62 -3.78 10.59
C VAL A 213 -1.55 -4.50 11.39
N VAL A 214 -0.49 -3.80 11.72
CA VAL A 214 0.33 -4.11 12.89
C VAL A 214 0.14 -3.01 13.91
N LYS A 215 -0.01 -3.39 15.17
CA LYS A 215 -0.19 -2.46 16.28
C LYS A 215 0.84 -2.63 17.37
N ILE A 216 1.09 -1.57 18.09
CA ILE A 216 1.91 -1.58 19.30
C ILE A 216 1.17 -0.81 20.40
N SER A 217 1.13 -1.37 21.62
CA SER A 217 0.56 -0.64 22.73
C SER A 217 1.45 0.55 23.10
N LYS A 218 0.84 1.66 23.55
CA LYS A 218 1.58 2.84 24.04
C LYS A 218 2.57 2.48 25.15
N THR A 219 2.21 1.54 26.02
CA THR A 219 3.11 1.05 27.06
C THR A 219 4.35 0.40 26.49
N ALA A 220 4.18 -0.55 25.55
CA ALA A 220 5.30 -1.22 24.91
C ALA A 220 6.15 -0.25 24.06
N LEU A 221 5.50 0.73 23.43
CA LEU A 221 6.18 1.78 22.69
C LEU A 221 7.02 2.67 23.62
N ALA A 222 6.45 3.11 24.76
CA ALA A 222 7.14 3.91 25.77
C ALA A 222 8.36 3.17 26.36
N GLU A 223 8.22 1.89 26.69
CA GLU A 223 9.34 1.05 27.15
C GLU A 223 10.45 0.95 26.08
N THR A 224 10.06 0.82 24.82
CA THR A 224 11.02 0.76 23.70
C THR A 224 11.73 2.10 23.53
N CYS A 225 11.02 3.21 23.61
CA CYS A 225 11.57 4.57 23.53
C CYS A 225 12.48 4.89 24.74
N GLN A 226 12.12 4.41 25.94
CA GLN A 226 12.98 4.56 27.11
C GLN A 226 14.34 3.86 26.92
N LYS A 227 14.34 2.67 26.31
CA LYS A 227 15.56 1.94 25.97
C LYS A 227 16.32 2.55 24.79
N TYR A 228 15.60 3.14 23.86
CA TYR A 228 16.13 3.73 22.62
C TYR A 228 15.58 5.17 22.44
N PRO A 229 16.13 6.18 23.13
CA PRO A 229 15.63 7.56 23.06
C PRO A 229 15.65 8.17 21.66
N HIS A 230 16.55 7.73 20.79
CA HIS A 230 16.60 8.15 19.40
C HIS A 230 15.33 7.76 18.65
N LEU A 231 14.76 6.58 18.92
CA LEU A 231 13.49 6.15 18.32
C LEU A 231 12.34 7.11 18.65
N GLU A 232 12.26 7.58 19.91
CA GLU A 232 11.25 8.57 20.29
C GLU A 232 11.37 9.86 19.48
N GLN A 233 12.59 10.35 19.28
CA GLN A 233 12.85 11.55 18.46
C GLN A 233 12.41 11.35 17.00
N LEU A 234 12.67 10.17 16.44
CA LEU A 234 12.23 9.81 15.08
C LEU A 234 10.70 9.78 14.97
N LEU A 235 10.04 9.15 15.95
CA LEU A 235 8.57 9.09 15.99
C LEU A 235 7.94 10.48 16.16
N ILE A 236 8.53 11.35 17.00
CA ILE A 236 8.09 12.75 17.14
C ILE A 236 8.19 13.48 15.81
N LYS A 237 9.31 13.35 15.10
CA LYS A 237 9.49 13.97 13.78
C LYS A 237 8.51 13.41 12.75
N LEU A 238 8.31 12.09 12.76
CA LEU A 238 7.36 11.42 11.89
C LEU A 238 5.93 11.93 12.13
N TYR A 239 5.52 12.07 13.40
CA TYR A 239 4.17 12.48 13.78
C TYR A 239 3.91 13.99 13.58
N LYS A 240 4.87 14.84 13.91
CA LYS A 240 4.71 16.29 13.76
C LYS A 240 4.79 16.76 12.32
N GLY A 241 5.38 15.97 11.43
CA GLY A 241 5.62 16.35 10.05
C GLY A 241 6.64 17.47 9.89
N PRO A 242 6.92 17.94 8.67
CA PRO A 242 7.77 19.09 8.43
C PRO A 242 7.12 20.36 9.04
N PRO A 243 7.95 21.33 9.48
CA PRO A 243 7.50 22.52 10.26
C PRO A 243 6.48 23.43 9.55
N SER A 244 6.18 23.19 8.30
CA SER A 244 5.23 24.00 7.51
C SER A 244 3.75 23.66 7.68
N ARG A 245 3.38 22.73 8.58
CA ARG A 245 1.98 22.33 8.80
C ARG A 245 1.51 22.70 10.20
N GLU A 246 0.72 23.74 10.28
CA GLU A 246 0.19 24.35 11.50
C GLU A 246 -0.82 23.53 12.32
N HIS A 247 -1.13 22.30 11.91
CA HIS A 247 -2.10 21.47 12.61
C HIS A 247 -1.46 20.14 12.99
N GLY A 248 -1.27 19.90 14.29
CA GLY A 248 -0.62 18.76 14.94
C GLY A 248 -1.29 17.40 14.70
N ARG A 249 -1.47 17.00 13.48
CA ARG A 249 -2.05 15.71 13.07
C ARG A 249 -1.04 14.89 12.30
N SER A 250 -1.19 13.58 12.42
CA SER A 250 -0.46 12.56 11.66
C SER A 250 -0.22 12.99 10.21
N TRP A 251 0.87 12.55 9.63
CA TRP A 251 1.12 12.73 8.20
C TRP A 251 -0.15 12.40 7.44
N PRO A 252 -0.76 13.36 6.71
CA PRO A 252 -1.84 12.97 5.81
C PRO A 252 -1.24 11.97 4.85
N SER A 253 -1.95 10.88 4.63
CA SER A 253 -1.58 9.92 3.59
C SER A 253 -1.20 10.68 2.33
N VAL A 254 -0.01 10.41 1.79
CA VAL A 254 0.40 10.94 0.48
C VAL A 254 -0.54 10.38 -0.60
N ARG A 255 -1.18 9.26 -0.30
CA ARG A 255 -2.16 8.62 -1.17
C ARG A 255 -3.56 9.09 -0.83
N ARG A 256 -4.26 9.60 -1.82
CA ARG A 256 -5.66 10.05 -1.69
C ARG A 256 -6.68 9.00 -2.08
N SER A 257 -6.24 7.84 -2.60
CA SER A 257 -7.11 6.76 -3.06
C SER A 257 -6.40 5.41 -3.03
N THR A 258 -7.17 4.34 -2.80
CA THR A 258 -6.68 2.95 -2.86
C THR A 258 -6.19 2.64 -4.29
N ARG A 259 -5.09 1.91 -4.40
CA ARG A 259 -4.59 1.37 -5.66
C ARG A 259 -5.06 -0.07 -5.83
N HIS A 260 -5.42 -0.39 -7.05
CA HIS A 260 -5.87 -1.71 -7.45
C HIS A 260 -4.86 -2.28 -8.45
N ASP A 261 -4.35 -3.47 -8.17
CA ASP A 261 -3.44 -4.22 -9.05
C ASP A 261 -4.25 -4.84 -10.19
N ASN A 262 -4.83 -4.00 -11.03
CA ASN A 262 -5.66 -4.41 -12.16
C ASN A 262 -4.91 -4.07 -13.45
N PRO A 263 -4.37 -5.08 -14.17
CA PRO A 263 -3.72 -4.83 -15.44
C PRO A 263 -4.77 -4.45 -16.50
N VAL A 264 -4.53 -3.34 -17.18
CA VAL A 264 -5.34 -2.89 -18.31
C VAL A 264 -4.43 -2.24 -19.36
N ARG A 265 -4.77 -2.43 -20.62
CA ARG A 265 -4.09 -1.70 -21.70
C ARG A 265 -4.41 -0.22 -21.59
N ALA A 266 -3.35 0.58 -21.59
CA ALA A 266 -3.45 2.02 -21.55
C ALA A 266 -2.63 2.63 -22.67
N THR A 267 -3.20 3.57 -23.39
CA THR A 267 -2.47 4.43 -24.32
C THR A 267 -2.23 5.77 -23.66
N MET A 268 -0.98 6.19 -23.58
CA MET A 268 -0.59 7.45 -22.97
C MET A 268 -0.10 8.40 -24.03
N MET A 269 -0.72 9.58 -24.13
CA MET A 269 -0.31 10.68 -24.99
C MET A 269 0.51 11.68 -24.16
N LEU A 270 1.78 11.90 -24.52
CA LEU A 270 2.65 12.88 -23.84
C LEU A 270 2.92 14.09 -24.71
N ALA A 271 2.69 15.27 -24.17
CA ALA A 271 3.11 16.55 -24.75
C ALA A 271 4.57 16.81 -24.34
N LEU A 272 5.54 16.32 -25.10
CA LEU A 272 6.97 16.55 -24.82
C LEU A 272 7.32 18.05 -24.94
N ARG A 273 8.10 18.56 -23.98
CA ARG A 273 8.42 20.00 -23.79
C ARG A 273 9.20 20.67 -24.94
N ARG A 274 9.47 20.04 -26.07
CA ARG A 274 10.21 20.61 -27.19
C ARG A 274 9.29 21.11 -28.30
N GLY A 275 8.92 22.38 -28.20
CA GLY A 275 8.27 23.11 -29.30
C GLY A 275 6.88 22.61 -29.66
N ASN A 276 6.32 23.06 -30.78
CA ASN A 276 5.04 22.64 -31.35
C ASN A 276 5.02 21.18 -31.87
N ALA A 277 5.75 20.25 -31.24
CA ALA A 277 5.74 18.85 -31.62
C ALA A 277 4.41 18.20 -31.25
N ALA A 278 3.85 17.39 -32.13
CA ALA A 278 2.67 16.61 -31.88
C ALA A 278 2.87 15.70 -30.65
N PRO A 279 1.82 15.46 -29.84
CA PRO A 279 1.91 14.53 -28.71
C PRO A 279 2.37 13.14 -29.18
N VAL A 280 3.24 12.52 -28.41
CA VAL A 280 3.75 11.17 -28.70
C VAL A 280 2.89 10.17 -27.93
N ALA A 281 2.40 9.14 -28.64
CA ALA A 281 1.63 8.05 -28.06
C ALA A 281 2.56 6.93 -27.58
N PHE A 282 2.31 6.45 -26.38
CA PHE A 282 2.96 5.29 -25.78
C PHE A 282 1.89 4.28 -25.38
N GLU A 283 2.13 3.02 -25.72
CA GLU A 283 1.28 1.91 -25.29
C GLU A 283 1.92 1.21 -24.10
N GLY A 284 1.10 0.77 -23.16
CA GLY A 284 1.54 0.07 -21.97
C GLY A 284 0.42 -0.65 -21.25
N VAL A 285 0.75 -1.27 -20.13
CA VAL A 285 -0.20 -1.97 -19.26
C VAL A 285 -0.11 -1.38 -17.85
N SER A 286 -1.25 -1.16 -17.22
CA SER A 286 -1.26 -0.68 -15.84
C SER A 286 -0.72 -1.77 -14.90
N ARG A 287 0.16 -1.38 -13.98
CA ARG A 287 0.54 -2.21 -12.83
C ARG A 287 -0.38 -1.99 -11.65
N ASP A 288 -0.74 -0.75 -11.42
CA ASP A 288 -1.75 -0.35 -10.43
C ASP A 288 -2.52 0.88 -10.91
N ILE A 289 -3.77 1.00 -10.50
CA ILE A 289 -4.64 2.11 -10.82
C ILE A 289 -5.47 2.52 -9.61
N SER A 290 -5.79 3.80 -9.52
CA SER A 290 -6.62 4.37 -8.45
C SER A 290 -7.41 5.57 -8.98
N LEU A 291 -8.33 6.10 -8.19
CA LEU A 291 -9.01 7.37 -8.52
C LEU A 291 -8.05 8.58 -8.59
N GLY A 292 -6.84 8.47 -8.07
CA GLY A 292 -5.85 9.56 -8.05
C GLY A 292 -4.76 9.45 -9.11
N GLY A 293 -4.60 8.28 -9.76
CA GLY A 293 -3.52 8.06 -10.72
C GLY A 293 -3.35 6.61 -11.13
N VAL A 294 -2.39 6.39 -12.01
CA VAL A 294 -2.06 5.07 -12.56
C VAL A 294 -0.56 4.89 -12.66
N CYS A 295 -0.11 3.66 -12.46
CA CYS A 295 1.24 3.20 -12.74
C CYS A 295 1.20 2.35 -14.01
N ILE A 296 1.92 2.76 -15.06
CA ILE A 296 1.93 2.10 -16.37
C ILE A 296 3.32 1.55 -16.65
N ASP A 297 3.38 0.29 -17.06
CA ASP A 297 4.56 -0.33 -17.64
C ASP A 297 4.50 -0.21 -19.15
N LEU A 298 5.51 0.41 -19.73
CA LEU A 298 5.61 0.60 -21.18
C LEU A 298 6.27 -0.59 -21.90
N GLY A 299 6.76 -1.58 -21.12
CA GLY A 299 7.44 -2.76 -21.65
C GLY A 299 8.83 -2.49 -22.23
N LEU A 300 9.41 -3.55 -22.78
CA LEU A 300 10.79 -3.56 -23.31
C LEU A 300 10.99 -2.67 -24.54
N LYS A 301 9.94 -2.47 -25.32
CA LYS A 301 9.96 -1.64 -26.56
C LYS A 301 10.55 -0.24 -26.35
N TYR A 302 10.34 0.32 -25.15
CA TYR A 302 10.76 1.68 -24.81
C TYR A 302 11.98 1.74 -23.89
N GLY A 303 12.61 0.60 -23.57
CA GLY A 303 13.69 0.49 -22.59
C GLY A 303 14.93 1.34 -22.87
N SER A 304 15.18 1.70 -24.13
CA SER A 304 16.29 2.58 -24.53
C SER A 304 16.00 4.08 -24.31
N MET A 305 14.74 4.48 -24.06
CA MET A 305 14.34 5.87 -23.93
C MET A 305 14.92 6.51 -22.66
N ARG A 306 15.20 7.81 -22.69
CA ARG A 306 15.64 8.58 -21.53
C ARG A 306 14.44 8.95 -20.66
N THR A 307 14.46 8.55 -19.39
CA THR A 307 13.35 8.76 -18.46
C THR A 307 13.27 10.18 -17.92
N GLU A 308 14.40 10.91 -17.88
CA GLU A 308 14.48 12.27 -17.34
C GLU A 308 13.59 13.28 -18.08
N ALA A 309 13.34 13.02 -19.38
CA ALA A 309 12.48 13.87 -20.20
C ALA A 309 10.98 13.67 -19.98
N LEU A 310 10.58 12.63 -19.23
CA LEU A 310 9.19 12.25 -19.03
C LEU A 310 8.59 12.86 -17.77
N SER A 311 9.39 13.13 -16.73
CA SER A 311 8.89 13.72 -15.48
C SER A 311 8.36 15.13 -15.71
N ASP A 312 7.32 15.51 -14.96
CA ASP A 312 6.62 16.80 -15.05
C ASP A 312 6.03 17.09 -16.45
N THR A 313 5.70 16.06 -17.18
CA THR A 313 5.09 16.17 -18.52
C THR A 313 3.59 15.96 -18.43
N LYS A 314 2.81 16.85 -19.07
CA LYS A 314 1.37 16.69 -19.18
C LYS A 314 1.05 15.48 -20.04
N SER A 315 0.11 14.65 -19.60
CA SER A 315 -0.30 13.42 -20.24
C SER A 315 -1.83 13.35 -20.37
N ILE A 316 -2.29 12.62 -21.36
CA ILE A 316 -3.67 12.11 -21.43
C ILE A 316 -3.54 10.59 -21.46
N VAL A 317 -4.17 9.93 -20.49
CA VAL A 317 -4.20 8.47 -20.40
C VAL A 317 -5.54 7.98 -20.91
N GLU A 318 -5.51 7.22 -21.99
CA GLU A 318 -6.68 6.52 -22.51
C GLU A 318 -6.64 5.08 -21.98
N ILE A 319 -7.68 4.71 -21.22
CA ILE A 319 -7.84 3.37 -20.64
C ILE A 319 -8.97 2.70 -21.40
N LYS A 320 -8.71 1.50 -21.94
CA LYS A 320 -9.70 0.70 -22.68
C LYS A 320 -9.86 -0.66 -22.03
N LEU A 321 -11.10 -1.00 -21.71
CA LEU A 321 -11.47 -2.34 -21.23
C LEU A 321 -11.58 -3.33 -22.41
N PRO A 322 -11.44 -4.63 -22.15
CA PRO A 322 -11.72 -5.66 -23.15
C PRO A 322 -13.14 -5.62 -23.70
N SER A 323 -14.10 -5.10 -22.94
CA SER A 323 -15.50 -4.84 -23.40
C SER A 323 -15.60 -3.81 -24.51
N GLY A 324 -14.56 -3.02 -24.77
CA GLY A 324 -14.56 -1.89 -25.70
C GLY A 324 -14.85 -0.55 -25.05
N ASP A 325 -15.32 -0.54 -23.81
CA ASP A 325 -15.53 0.69 -23.05
C ASP A 325 -14.20 1.32 -22.68
N GLY A 326 -14.14 2.64 -22.66
CA GLY A 326 -12.91 3.34 -22.33
C GLY A 326 -13.14 4.75 -21.85
N THR A 327 -12.10 5.33 -21.27
CA THR A 327 -12.10 6.72 -20.81
C THR A 327 -10.74 7.36 -21.05
N SER A 328 -10.73 8.68 -21.27
CA SER A 328 -9.53 9.50 -21.41
C SER A 328 -9.40 10.40 -20.21
N ILE A 329 -8.27 10.30 -19.51
CA ILE A 329 -8.03 11.01 -18.26
C ILE A 329 -6.79 11.89 -18.39
N PRO A 330 -6.92 13.22 -18.23
CA PRO A 330 -5.75 14.10 -18.19
C PRO A 330 -4.99 13.91 -16.87
N GLY A 331 -3.66 14.08 -16.95
CA GLY A 331 -2.80 13.91 -15.79
C GLY A 331 -1.38 14.41 -16.04
N TRP A 332 -0.51 14.16 -15.05
CA TRP A 332 0.89 14.55 -15.07
C TRP A 332 1.77 13.37 -14.71
N VAL A 333 2.83 13.18 -15.48
CA VAL A 333 3.87 12.21 -15.14
C VAL A 333 4.63 12.75 -13.93
N ILE A 334 4.50 12.08 -12.80
CA ILE A 334 5.15 12.49 -11.54
C ILE A 334 6.52 11.85 -11.41
N TRP A 335 6.67 10.62 -11.88
CA TRP A 335 7.95 9.91 -11.86
C TRP A 335 8.02 8.90 -13.01
N SER A 336 9.24 8.55 -13.37
CA SER A 336 9.53 7.46 -14.31
C SER A 336 10.78 6.70 -13.86
N LYS A 337 10.82 5.39 -14.11
CA LYS A 337 11.91 4.52 -13.67
C LYS A 337 12.18 3.42 -14.68
N LYS A 338 13.46 3.09 -14.89
CA LYS A 338 13.88 1.89 -15.62
C LYS A 338 13.92 0.68 -14.69
N ILE A 339 13.35 -0.43 -15.13
CA ILE A 339 13.39 -1.69 -14.40
C ILE A 339 14.05 -2.74 -15.30
N LYS A 340 14.97 -3.52 -14.73
CA LYS A 340 15.55 -4.68 -15.40
C LYS A 340 14.61 -5.86 -15.25
N GLU A 341 14.24 -6.47 -16.36
CA GLU A 341 13.39 -7.63 -16.44
C GLU A 341 14.06 -8.76 -17.22
N PRO A 342 13.60 -10.02 -17.12
CA PRO A 342 14.05 -11.09 -17.98
C PRO A 342 13.80 -10.69 -19.43
N GLY A 343 14.86 -10.52 -20.22
CA GLY A 343 14.77 -10.10 -21.63
C GLY A 343 15.15 -8.66 -21.91
N GLY A 344 15.32 -7.78 -20.90
CA GLY A 344 15.77 -6.42 -21.15
C GLY A 344 15.46 -5.40 -20.07
N THR A 345 15.26 -4.17 -20.49
CA THR A 345 14.89 -3.06 -19.60
C THR A 345 13.53 -2.53 -20.00
N SER A 346 12.58 -2.45 -19.08
CA SER A 346 11.30 -1.76 -19.25
C SER A 346 11.30 -0.39 -18.59
N ILE A 347 10.32 0.46 -18.94
CA ILE A 347 10.10 1.76 -18.31
C ILE A 347 8.75 1.75 -17.62
N ILE A 348 8.75 2.07 -16.33
CA ILE A 348 7.54 2.28 -15.56
C ILE A 348 7.33 3.76 -15.31
N ILE A 349 6.10 4.22 -15.45
CA ILE A 349 5.71 5.62 -15.32
C ILE A 349 4.56 5.73 -14.31
N GLY A 350 4.70 6.63 -13.34
CA GLY A 350 3.64 7.02 -12.42
C GLY A 350 2.98 8.31 -12.87
N ILE A 351 1.66 8.27 -13.09
CA ILE A 351 0.85 9.39 -13.54
C ILE A 351 -0.14 9.76 -12.44
N LYS A 352 -0.20 11.03 -12.10
CA LYS A 352 -1.22 11.61 -11.23
C LYS A 352 -2.31 12.20 -12.11
N PHE A 353 -3.56 11.80 -11.90
CA PHE A 353 -4.69 12.35 -12.60
C PHE A 353 -4.99 13.80 -12.20
N GLU A 354 -5.42 14.63 -13.15
CA GLU A 354 -6.11 15.87 -12.87
C GLU A 354 -7.49 15.57 -12.23
N PRO A 355 -8.24 16.57 -11.73
CA PRO A 355 -9.59 16.34 -11.21
C PRO A 355 -10.43 15.57 -12.24
N LEU A 356 -10.95 14.41 -11.83
CA LEU A 356 -11.73 13.53 -12.70
C LEU A 356 -13.09 14.15 -13.03
N SER A 357 -13.53 14.01 -14.28
CA SER A 357 -14.94 14.15 -14.64
C SER A 357 -15.79 13.10 -13.93
N ASN A 358 -17.11 13.32 -13.84
CA ASN A 358 -18.00 12.34 -13.22
C ASN A 358 -17.96 11.01 -13.99
N ASP A 359 -17.98 11.04 -15.32
CA ASP A 359 -17.93 9.84 -16.16
C ASP A 359 -16.62 9.06 -15.97
N ALA A 360 -15.46 9.74 -15.96
CA ALA A 360 -14.18 9.11 -15.69
C ALA A 360 -14.08 8.53 -14.28
N ARG A 361 -14.68 9.22 -13.29
CA ARG A 361 -14.74 8.73 -11.91
C ARG A 361 -15.61 7.49 -11.80
N ASP A 362 -16.76 7.46 -12.44
CA ASP A 362 -17.68 6.34 -12.39
C ASP A 362 -17.11 5.15 -13.18
N PHE A 363 -16.48 5.39 -14.32
CA PHE A 363 -15.72 4.37 -15.04
C PHE A 363 -14.61 3.74 -14.17
N LEU A 364 -13.78 4.57 -13.54
CA LEU A 364 -12.71 4.06 -12.66
C LEU A 364 -13.26 3.33 -11.43
N LYS A 365 -14.40 3.75 -10.88
CA LYS A 365 -15.04 3.02 -9.77
C LYS A 365 -15.50 1.64 -10.24
N VAL A 366 -16.20 1.55 -11.37
CA VAL A 366 -16.63 0.28 -11.95
C VAL A 366 -15.40 -0.59 -12.24
N TYR A 367 -14.36 -0.03 -12.83
CA TYR A 367 -13.13 -0.72 -13.14
C TYR A 367 -12.38 -1.22 -11.88
N CYS A 368 -12.18 -0.35 -10.90
CA CYS A 368 -11.45 -0.71 -9.67
C CYS A 368 -12.25 -1.65 -8.76
N PHE A 369 -13.58 -1.58 -8.82
CA PHE A 369 -14.47 -2.29 -7.89
C PHE A 369 -15.45 -3.24 -8.59
N GLY A 370 -15.31 -3.42 -9.91
CA GLY A 370 -16.24 -4.18 -10.75
C GLY A 370 -15.96 -5.68 -10.86
N TYR A 371 -16.69 -6.35 -11.70
CA TYR A 371 -16.96 -7.79 -11.75
C TYR A 371 -15.72 -8.71 -11.92
N GLU A 372 -15.72 -9.85 -11.21
CA GLU A 372 -14.67 -10.89 -11.18
C GLU A 372 -14.32 -11.47 -12.57
N SER A 373 -15.27 -11.53 -13.49
CA SER A 373 -15.06 -12.04 -14.86
C SER A 373 -14.14 -11.12 -15.70
N GLU A 374 -14.20 -9.82 -15.48
CA GLU A 374 -13.33 -8.86 -16.18
C GLU A 374 -11.90 -8.89 -15.62
N HIS A 375 -11.75 -9.10 -14.32
CA HIS A 375 -10.44 -9.23 -13.68
C HIS A 375 -9.66 -10.46 -14.18
N SER A 376 -10.33 -11.58 -14.42
CA SER A 376 -9.69 -12.80 -14.95
C SER A 376 -9.19 -12.60 -16.40
N LEU A 377 -9.98 -11.90 -17.22
CA LEU A 377 -9.57 -11.53 -18.58
C LEU A 377 -8.37 -10.59 -18.61
N MET A 378 -8.28 -9.68 -17.62
CA MET A 378 -7.18 -8.72 -17.53
C MET A 378 -5.86 -9.37 -17.08
N TRP A 379 -5.89 -10.41 -16.24
CA TRP A 379 -4.71 -11.19 -15.90
C TRP A 379 -4.15 -11.91 -17.12
N GLY A 380 -5.00 -12.50 -17.97
CA GLY A 380 -4.57 -13.10 -19.24
C GLY A 380 -3.89 -12.09 -20.17
N LEU A 381 -4.40 -10.85 -20.22
CA LEU A 381 -3.76 -9.75 -20.99
C LEU A 381 -2.39 -9.36 -20.43
N TRP A 382 -2.21 -9.41 -19.11
CA TRP A 382 -0.92 -9.14 -18.48
C TRP A 382 0.12 -10.22 -18.79
N GLU A 383 -0.29 -11.48 -18.72
CA GLU A 383 0.56 -12.64 -19.07
C GLU A 383 1.00 -12.59 -20.54
N ASP A 384 0.05 -12.31 -21.47
CA ASP A 384 0.34 -12.16 -22.90
C ASP A 384 1.26 -10.95 -23.20
N TYR A 385 1.24 -9.91 -22.37
CA TYR A 385 2.07 -8.73 -22.55
C TYR A 385 3.50 -8.92 -22.04
N LEU A 386 3.70 -9.76 -21.03
CA LEU A 386 5.01 -10.09 -20.48
C LEU A 386 5.70 -11.25 -21.20
N ALA A 387 4.97 -12.05 -21.98
CA ALA A 387 5.50 -13.12 -22.82
C ALA A 387 6.07 -12.56 -24.14
#